data_9a2dd8cc0f2b57e1a5ac6d906c7b86cf
#
_entry.id   9a2dd8cc0f2b57e1a5ac6d906c7b86cf
#
_cell.length_a   1.000
_cell.length_b   1.000
_cell.length_c   1.000
_cell.angle_alpha   90.00
_cell.angle_beta   90.00
_cell.angle_gamma   90.00
#
_symmetry.space_group_name_H-M   'P 1'
#
loop_
_entity.id
_entity.type
_entity.pdbx_description
1 polymer ?
#
loop_
_entity_poly.entity_id
_entity_poly.type
_entity_poly.pdbx_seq_one_letter_code
_entity_poly.pdbx_strand_id
1 'polypeptide(L)'
;MKHYITALVLAGGLAAAQANAACNYPVAPGKFPDGNQASKDEMLAAKSQVVQYNKDMETYLTCIQGEYDAKVAAETQATPDQKAEMARVQDQKHNAAVQELQSVADRFNEQLRVWKAKNATGEKDKKPS
;
A
#
# COMPACT_ATOMS: atom_id res chain seq x y z
N MET A 1 52.47 -32.15 38.13
CA MET A 1 51.59 -30.98 38.19
C MET A 1 50.74 -31.02 36.91
N LYS A 2 49.46 -31.36 37.05
CA LYS A 2 48.53 -31.51 35.92
C LYS A 2 47.65 -30.26 35.84
N HIS A 3 47.85 -29.48 34.79
CA HIS A 3 47.02 -28.30 34.54
C HIS A 3 45.75 -28.71 33.79
N TYR A 4 44.60 -28.62 34.47
CA TYR A 4 43.27 -28.77 33.82
C TYR A 4 42.84 -27.42 33.27
N ILE A 5 42.85 -27.29 31.98
CA ILE A 5 42.30 -26.12 31.27
C ILE A 5 40.81 -26.39 31.08
N THR A 6 39.98 -25.70 31.89
CA THR A 6 38.53 -25.73 31.73
C THR A 6 38.10 -24.77 30.64
N ALA A 7 37.73 -25.30 29.49
CA ALA A 7 37.17 -24.51 28.40
C ALA A 7 35.73 -24.12 28.72
N LEU A 8 35.53 -22.83 28.96
CA LEU A 8 34.19 -22.23 29.16
C LEU A 8 33.58 -21.96 27.79
N VAL A 9 32.61 -22.80 27.38
CA VAL A 9 31.82 -22.59 26.16
C VAL A 9 30.75 -21.57 26.47
N LEU A 10 30.93 -20.30 26.04
CA LEU A 10 29.89 -19.30 26.01
C LEU A 10 28.92 -19.61 24.86
N ALA A 11 27.79 -20.24 25.19
CA ALA A 11 26.65 -20.32 24.27
C ALA A 11 26.00 -18.94 24.19
N GLY A 12 26.46 -18.14 23.22
CA GLY A 12 25.81 -16.89 22.86
C GLY A 12 24.48 -17.17 22.18
N GLY A 13 23.36 -17.06 22.91
CA GLY A 13 22.03 -17.06 22.33
C GLY A 13 21.86 -15.83 21.42
N LEU A 14 21.80 -16.04 20.10
CA LEU A 14 21.28 -15.04 19.16
C LEU A 14 19.79 -14.89 19.47
N ALA A 15 19.45 -13.88 20.29
CA ALA A 15 18.11 -13.33 20.27
C ALA A 15 17.92 -12.69 18.89
N ALA A 16 17.25 -13.40 17.98
CA ALA A 16 16.74 -12.81 16.76
C ALA A 16 15.72 -11.74 17.19
N ALA A 17 16.17 -10.50 17.25
CA ALA A 17 15.27 -9.36 17.30
C ALA A 17 14.45 -9.44 16.00
N GLN A 18 13.21 -9.89 16.11
CA GLN A 18 12.24 -9.73 15.03
C GLN A 18 12.04 -8.22 14.89
N ALA A 19 12.76 -7.63 13.96
CA ALA A 19 12.46 -6.31 13.48
C ALA A 19 11.04 -6.42 12.88
N ASN A 20 10.04 -5.96 13.64
CA ASN A 20 8.74 -5.66 13.07
C ASN A 20 9.00 -4.55 12.06
N ALA A 21 9.18 -4.93 10.79
CA ALA A 21 9.23 -3.98 9.70
C ALA A 21 7.86 -3.31 9.68
N ALA A 22 7.83 -2.02 10.08
CA ALA A 22 6.62 -1.24 10.02
C ALA A 22 6.05 -1.27 8.59
N CYS A 23 4.73 -1.43 8.48
CA CYS A 23 4.08 -1.47 7.18
C CYS A 23 4.27 -0.13 6.46
N ASN A 24 4.94 -0.15 5.31
CA ASN A 24 5.19 1.04 4.53
C ASN A 24 3.94 1.47 3.77
N TYR A 25 3.48 2.70 4.03
CA TYR A 25 2.38 3.29 3.28
C TYR A 25 2.84 3.61 1.85
N PRO A 26 2.14 3.15 0.79
CA PRO A 26 2.55 3.40 -0.59
C PRO A 26 2.46 4.89 -0.96
N VAL A 27 3.36 5.32 -1.83
CA VAL A 27 3.33 6.68 -2.37
C VAL A 27 2.34 6.74 -3.52
N ALA A 28 1.32 7.58 -3.38
CA ALA A 28 0.32 7.77 -4.43
C ALA A 28 0.93 8.37 -5.70
N PRO A 29 0.45 7.98 -6.91
CA PRO A 29 0.79 8.66 -8.13
C PRO A 29 0.50 10.17 -8.03
N GLY A 30 1.43 10.99 -8.52
CA GLY A 30 1.30 12.44 -8.49
C GLY A 30 0.22 12.97 -9.42
N LYS A 31 0.59 13.77 -10.42
CA LYS A 31 -0.34 14.25 -11.45
C LYS A 31 -0.50 13.20 -12.55
N PHE A 32 -1.74 12.96 -12.96
CA PHE A 32 -2.03 12.24 -14.20
C PHE A 32 -1.93 13.18 -15.41
N PRO A 33 -1.67 12.63 -16.61
CA PRO A 33 -1.67 13.41 -17.84
C PRO A 33 -3.03 14.10 -18.08
N ASP A 34 -3.00 15.32 -18.60
CA ASP A 34 -4.24 16.04 -18.98
C ASP A 34 -4.92 15.31 -20.14
N GLY A 35 -6.14 14.85 -19.92
CA GLY A 35 -6.92 14.13 -20.94
C GLY A 35 -7.15 14.89 -22.24
N ASN A 36 -7.10 16.24 -22.21
CA ASN A 36 -7.19 17.05 -23.42
C ASN A 36 -5.94 17.02 -24.29
N GLN A 37 -4.77 16.70 -23.72
CA GLN A 37 -3.48 16.78 -24.41
C GLN A 37 -2.76 15.45 -24.48
N ALA A 38 -3.08 14.52 -23.61
CA ALA A 38 -2.40 13.24 -23.47
C ALA A 38 -2.50 12.37 -24.73
N SER A 39 -1.40 11.76 -25.07
CA SER A 39 -1.34 10.67 -26.03
C SER A 39 -1.93 9.38 -25.44
N LYS A 40 -2.20 8.39 -26.29
CA LYS A 40 -2.63 7.06 -25.87
C LYS A 40 -1.61 6.39 -24.95
N ASP A 41 -0.32 6.53 -25.28
CA ASP A 41 0.75 5.89 -24.53
C ASP A 41 0.90 6.50 -23.13
N GLU A 42 0.74 7.82 -23.00
CA GLU A 42 0.72 8.50 -21.69
C GLU A 42 -0.46 8.03 -20.83
N MET A 43 -1.65 7.87 -21.41
CA MET A 43 -2.81 7.34 -20.70
C MET A 43 -2.63 5.87 -20.29
N LEU A 44 -1.98 5.05 -21.13
CA LEU A 44 -1.64 3.66 -20.78
C LEU A 44 -0.60 3.60 -19.65
N ALA A 45 0.41 4.46 -19.67
CA ALA A 45 1.39 4.57 -18.62
C ALA A 45 0.74 5.00 -17.28
N ALA A 46 -0.15 5.99 -17.33
CA ALA A 46 -0.91 6.43 -16.16
C ALA A 46 -1.80 5.32 -15.58
N LYS A 47 -2.47 4.54 -16.45
CA LYS A 47 -3.22 3.35 -16.02
C LYS A 47 -2.33 2.34 -15.31
N SER A 48 -1.14 2.09 -15.82
CA SER A 48 -0.19 1.15 -15.21
C SER A 48 0.25 1.62 -13.83
N GLN A 49 0.44 2.93 -13.62
CA GLN A 49 0.74 3.51 -12.31
C GLN A 49 -0.40 3.28 -11.30
N VAL A 50 -1.67 3.45 -11.72
CA VAL A 50 -2.84 3.18 -10.87
C VAL A 50 -2.90 1.70 -10.49
N VAL A 51 -2.69 0.80 -11.44
CA VAL A 51 -2.69 -0.66 -11.20
C VAL A 51 -1.59 -1.05 -10.21
N GLN A 52 -0.39 -0.49 -10.38
CA GLN A 52 0.71 -0.76 -9.45
C GLN A 52 0.40 -0.21 -8.05
N TYR A 53 -0.08 1.03 -7.96
CA TYR A 53 -0.47 1.62 -6.69
C TYR A 53 -1.55 0.80 -5.95
N ASN A 54 -2.53 0.25 -6.67
CA ASN A 54 -3.53 -0.63 -6.08
C ASN A 54 -2.91 -1.88 -5.46
N LYS A 55 -1.97 -2.53 -6.16
CA LYS A 55 -1.25 -3.70 -5.63
C LYS A 55 -0.43 -3.37 -4.39
N ASP A 56 0.27 -2.24 -4.42
CA ASP A 56 1.09 -1.79 -3.29
C ASP A 56 0.21 -1.50 -2.07
N MET A 57 -0.97 -0.91 -2.30
CA MET A 57 -1.93 -0.62 -1.24
C MET A 57 -2.60 -1.89 -0.69
N GLU A 58 -2.90 -2.89 -1.52
CA GLU A 58 -3.37 -4.21 -1.07
C GLU A 58 -2.32 -4.88 -0.17
N THR A 59 -1.04 -4.78 -0.53
CA THR A 59 0.07 -5.27 0.28
C THR A 59 0.13 -4.53 1.63
N TYR A 60 -0.01 -3.22 1.62
CA TYR A 60 -0.08 -2.40 2.84
C TYR A 60 -1.27 -2.80 3.73
N LEU A 61 -2.47 -2.94 3.16
CA LEU A 61 -3.68 -3.34 3.90
C LEU A 61 -3.51 -4.73 4.55
N THR A 62 -2.92 -5.68 3.84
CA THR A 62 -2.61 -7.01 4.37
C THR A 62 -1.58 -6.92 5.51
N CYS A 63 -0.56 -6.09 5.36
CA CYS A 63 0.47 -5.87 6.35
C CYS A 63 -0.11 -5.30 7.65
N ILE A 64 -0.91 -4.23 7.59
CA ILE A 64 -1.51 -3.61 8.78
C ILE A 64 -2.52 -4.51 9.48
N GLN A 65 -3.19 -5.40 8.73
CA GLN A 65 -4.03 -6.43 9.34
C GLN A 65 -3.19 -7.43 10.13
N GLY A 66 -2.07 -7.89 9.59
CA GLY A 66 -1.14 -8.77 10.28
C GLY A 66 -0.52 -8.12 11.54
N GLU A 67 -0.17 -6.84 11.49
CA GLU A 67 0.29 -6.08 12.67
C GLU A 67 -0.79 -6.03 13.76
N TYR A 68 -2.04 -5.77 13.37
CA TYR A 68 -3.17 -5.73 14.29
C TYR A 68 -3.40 -7.10 14.94
N ASP A 69 -3.44 -8.16 14.15
CA ASP A 69 -3.68 -9.53 14.66
C ASP A 69 -2.57 -9.96 15.62
N ALA A 70 -1.30 -9.67 15.29
CA ALA A 70 -0.15 -9.94 16.14
C ALA A 70 -0.23 -9.15 17.47
N LYS A 71 -0.64 -7.89 17.41
CA LYS A 71 -0.80 -7.04 18.59
C LYS A 71 -1.93 -7.56 19.50
N VAL A 72 -3.08 -7.91 18.93
CA VAL A 72 -4.20 -8.48 19.70
C VAL A 72 -3.80 -9.80 20.36
N ALA A 73 -3.04 -10.65 19.65
CA ALA A 73 -2.56 -11.93 20.19
C ALA A 73 -1.55 -11.75 21.33
N ALA A 74 -0.70 -10.71 21.26
CA ALA A 74 0.29 -10.39 22.30
C ALA A 74 -0.33 -9.76 23.55
N GLU A 75 -1.39 -8.98 23.40
CA GLU A 75 -2.04 -8.21 24.47
C GLU A 75 -3.14 -9.04 25.19
N THR A 76 -2.75 -10.20 25.74
CA THR A 76 -3.68 -11.15 26.38
C THR A 76 -4.39 -10.57 27.61
N GLN A 77 -3.81 -9.58 28.27
CA GLN A 77 -4.34 -8.90 29.45
C GLN A 77 -5.02 -7.56 29.13
N ALA A 78 -5.17 -7.22 27.84
CA ALA A 78 -5.80 -5.97 27.44
C ALA A 78 -7.25 -5.89 27.94
N THR A 79 -7.59 -4.74 28.52
CA THR A 79 -8.96 -4.42 28.91
C THR A 79 -9.87 -4.26 27.70
N PRO A 80 -11.21 -4.33 27.87
CA PRO A 80 -12.15 -4.06 26.79
C PRO A 80 -11.90 -2.71 26.08
N ASP A 81 -11.60 -1.66 26.84
CA ASP A 81 -11.33 -0.32 26.30
C ASP A 81 -10.03 -0.30 25.47
N GLN A 82 -8.98 -0.98 25.94
CA GLN A 82 -7.73 -1.10 25.18
C GLN A 82 -7.94 -1.87 23.86
N LYS A 83 -8.74 -2.93 23.89
CA LYS A 83 -9.10 -3.69 22.66
C LYS A 83 -9.91 -2.83 21.70
N ALA A 84 -10.87 -2.07 22.19
CA ALA A 84 -11.66 -1.14 21.39
C ALA A 84 -10.77 -0.06 20.75
N GLU A 85 -9.79 0.48 21.49
CA GLU A 85 -8.84 1.45 20.96
C GLU A 85 -7.94 0.86 19.86
N MET A 86 -7.45 -0.37 20.05
CA MET A 86 -6.66 -1.06 19.00
C MET A 86 -7.48 -1.25 17.70
N ALA A 87 -8.74 -1.66 17.84
CA ALA A 87 -9.65 -1.82 16.70
C ALA A 87 -9.91 -0.46 16.01
N ARG A 88 -10.16 0.59 16.77
CA ARG A 88 -10.36 1.94 16.24
C ARG A 88 -9.16 2.44 15.43
N VAL A 89 -7.96 2.23 15.93
CA VAL A 89 -6.72 2.61 15.20
C VAL A 89 -6.57 1.81 13.91
N GLN A 90 -6.87 0.51 13.94
CA GLN A 90 -6.86 -0.34 12.74
C GLN A 90 -7.86 0.15 11.70
N ASP A 91 -9.09 0.44 12.11
CA ASP A 91 -10.14 0.96 11.23
C ASP A 91 -9.74 2.31 10.61
N GLN A 92 -9.12 3.20 11.38
CA GLN A 92 -8.63 4.48 10.85
C GLN A 92 -7.56 4.30 9.78
N LYS A 93 -6.58 3.41 10.00
CA LYS A 93 -5.55 3.12 8.99
C LYS A 93 -6.15 2.52 7.72
N HIS A 94 -7.04 1.54 7.89
CA HIS A 94 -7.73 0.89 6.78
C HIS A 94 -8.58 1.88 5.97
N ASN A 95 -9.40 2.68 6.64
CA ASN A 95 -10.28 3.63 5.98
C ASN A 95 -9.51 4.73 5.25
N ALA A 96 -8.41 5.23 5.83
CA ALA A 96 -7.53 6.19 5.17
C ALA A 96 -6.94 5.61 3.87
N ALA A 97 -6.48 4.36 3.89
CA ALA A 97 -5.94 3.68 2.72
C ALA A 97 -7.00 3.49 1.62
N VAL A 98 -8.22 3.07 1.99
CA VAL A 98 -9.33 2.90 1.04
C VAL A 98 -9.76 4.24 0.42
N GLN A 99 -9.83 5.30 1.22
CA GLN A 99 -10.15 6.64 0.72
C GLN A 99 -9.10 7.16 -0.26
N GLU A 100 -7.82 6.91 0.01
CA GLU A 100 -6.74 7.32 -0.90
C GLU A 100 -6.76 6.51 -2.21
N LEU A 101 -7.03 5.19 -2.15
CA LEU A 101 -7.25 4.38 -3.36
C LEU A 101 -8.35 4.97 -4.23
N GLN A 102 -9.47 5.34 -3.62
CA GLN A 102 -10.63 5.92 -4.31
C GLN A 102 -10.29 7.26 -4.92
N SER A 103 -9.60 8.13 -4.18
CA SER A 103 -9.13 9.43 -4.67
C SER A 103 -8.21 9.31 -5.88
N VAL A 104 -7.27 8.37 -5.86
CA VAL A 104 -6.35 8.10 -6.98
C VAL A 104 -7.12 7.61 -8.21
N ALA A 105 -8.05 6.67 -8.02
CA ALA A 105 -8.89 6.14 -9.10
C ALA A 105 -9.78 7.24 -9.72
N ASP A 106 -10.38 8.08 -8.91
CA ASP A 106 -11.26 9.17 -9.37
C ASP A 106 -10.50 10.20 -10.18
N ARG A 107 -9.30 10.61 -9.72
CA ARG A 107 -8.43 11.54 -10.46
C ARG A 107 -8.00 10.98 -11.82
N PHE A 108 -7.67 9.71 -11.90
CA PHE A 108 -7.33 9.06 -13.17
C PHE A 108 -8.54 8.94 -14.08
N ASN A 109 -9.67 8.48 -13.56
CA ASN A 109 -10.91 8.28 -14.31
C ASN A 109 -11.44 9.59 -14.91
N GLU A 110 -11.28 10.71 -14.21
CA GLU A 110 -11.63 12.03 -14.76
C GLU A 110 -10.79 12.35 -16.01
N GLN A 111 -9.47 12.17 -15.95
CA GLN A 111 -8.60 12.39 -17.11
C GLN A 111 -8.91 11.41 -18.25
N LEU A 112 -9.20 10.17 -17.91
CA LEU A 112 -9.57 9.15 -18.89
C LEU A 112 -10.90 9.48 -19.59
N ARG A 113 -11.87 10.00 -18.86
CA ARG A 113 -13.16 10.45 -19.40
C ARG A 113 -12.96 11.59 -20.41
N VAL A 114 -12.17 12.59 -20.04
CA VAL A 114 -11.82 13.73 -20.92
C VAL A 114 -11.11 13.23 -22.18
N TRP A 115 -10.13 12.36 -22.02
CA TRP A 115 -9.37 11.78 -23.14
C TRP A 115 -10.27 11.02 -24.12
N LYS A 116 -11.16 10.19 -23.60
CA LYS A 116 -12.13 9.43 -24.43
C LYS A 116 -13.07 10.35 -25.19
N ALA A 117 -13.59 11.39 -24.56
CA ALA A 117 -14.50 12.35 -25.20
C ALA A 117 -13.81 13.05 -26.39
N LYS A 118 -12.57 13.50 -26.21
CA LYS A 118 -11.76 14.13 -27.27
C LYS A 118 -11.51 13.18 -28.44
N ASN A 119 -11.12 11.94 -28.16
CA ASN A 119 -10.77 10.99 -29.22
C ASN A 119 -12.00 10.40 -29.93
N ALA A 120 -13.17 10.35 -29.29
CA ALA A 120 -14.43 9.96 -29.93
C ALA A 120 -14.94 10.99 -30.95
N THR A 121 -14.67 12.28 -30.72
CA THR A 121 -14.99 13.34 -31.70
C THR A 121 -14.05 13.34 -32.91
N GLY A 122 -12.74 13.12 -32.66
CA GLY A 122 -11.74 13.04 -33.76
C GLY A 122 -11.89 11.84 -34.68
N GLU A 123 -12.58 10.77 -34.27
CA GLU A 123 -12.84 9.59 -35.11
C GLU A 123 -14.04 9.80 -36.05
N LYS A 124 -14.99 10.67 -35.65
CA LYS A 124 -16.16 11.01 -36.51
C LYS A 124 -15.79 11.89 -37.69
N ASP A 125 -14.72 12.68 -37.59
CA ASP A 125 -14.26 13.56 -38.70
C ASP A 125 -13.38 12.84 -39.73
N LYS A 126 -13.06 11.56 -39.49
CA LYS A 126 -12.22 10.72 -40.34
C LYS A 126 -13.04 9.69 -41.16
N LYS A 127 -14.25 10.04 -41.59
CA LYS A 127 -15.02 9.19 -42.51
C LYS A 127 -14.35 9.23 -43.91
N PRO A 128 -13.90 8.10 -44.46
CA PRO A 128 -13.33 8.08 -45.81
C PRO A 128 -14.41 8.40 -46.84
N SER A 129 -14.06 9.26 -47.77
CA SER A 129 -14.81 9.54 -48.97
C SER A 129 -14.75 8.37 -49.93
#